data_fa3cb17a71c7fd10e4cf5fe09e238b80
#
_entry.id   fa3cb17a71c7fd10e4cf5fe09e238b80
#
_cell.length_a   1.000
_cell.length_b   1.000
_cell.length_c   1.000
_cell.angle_alpha   90.00
_cell.angle_beta   90.00
_cell.angle_gamma   90.00
#
_symmetry.space_group_name_H-M   'P 1'
#
loop_
_entity.id
_entity.type
_entity.pdbx_description
1 polymer ?
#
loop_
_entity_poly.entity_id
_entity_poly.type
_entity_poly.pdbx_seq_one_letter_code
_entity_poly.pdbx_strand_id
1 'polypeptide(L)'
;MYLVKLIIFLFLIFRISSLSAEELVNSSNNINFSVEVIPSSCTVEWPGTVDFGHIELSQLNRGVTKEFYLTLKNCNTSSAQIEFSGDRIDYTSNIINNNDKNNNAARNIGIKIIDSNNKEVNFSSGLDLDNLSQTQNNRIVLTARLIQHSGIATPGV
;
A
#
# COMPACT_ATOMS: atom_id res chain seq x y z
N MET A 1 -21.92 90.63 -18.08
CA MET A 1 -21.93 89.56 -19.08
C MET A 1 -20.79 88.58 -18.91
N TYR A 2 -19.62 88.95 -18.44
CA TYR A 2 -18.48 88.02 -18.17
C TYR A 2 -18.67 87.11 -16.97
N LEU A 3 -19.28 87.62 -15.89
CA LEU A 3 -19.48 86.83 -14.65
C LEU A 3 -20.41 85.62 -14.89
N VAL A 4 -21.45 85.81 -15.70
CA VAL A 4 -22.38 84.69 -16.02
C VAL A 4 -21.71 83.59 -16.89
N LYS A 5 -20.83 83.97 -17.80
CA LYS A 5 -20.05 83.05 -18.61
C LYS A 5 -19.05 82.25 -17.79
N LEU A 6 -18.44 82.93 -16.76
CA LEU A 6 -17.49 82.29 -15.85
C LEU A 6 -18.19 81.22 -14.99
N ILE A 7 -19.40 81.54 -14.49
CA ILE A 7 -20.17 80.60 -13.66
C ILE A 7 -20.63 79.42 -14.47
N ILE A 8 -21.05 79.62 -15.70
CA ILE A 8 -21.43 78.47 -16.60
C ILE A 8 -20.22 77.58 -16.92
N PHE A 9 -19.05 78.18 -17.13
CA PHE A 9 -17.83 77.40 -17.40
C PHE A 9 -17.37 76.61 -16.15
N LEU A 10 -17.51 77.15 -14.95
CA LEU A 10 -17.23 76.47 -13.71
C LEU A 10 -18.19 75.30 -13.45
N PHE A 11 -19.47 75.47 -13.81
CA PHE A 11 -20.48 74.35 -13.74
C PHE A 11 -20.24 73.23 -14.73
N LEU A 12 -19.68 73.58 -15.89
CA LEU A 12 -19.33 72.55 -16.92
C LEU A 12 -18.11 71.70 -16.49
N ILE A 13 -17.15 72.32 -15.79
CA ILE A 13 -15.96 71.57 -15.29
C ILE A 13 -16.35 70.65 -14.15
N PHE A 14 -17.33 71.02 -13.32
CA PHE A 14 -17.77 70.11 -12.22
C PHE A 14 -18.60 68.90 -12.66
N ARG A 15 -19.05 68.85 -13.93
CA ARG A 15 -19.80 67.67 -14.45
C ARG A 15 -18.92 66.60 -15.01
N ILE A 16 -17.61 66.81 -15.14
CA ILE A 16 -16.67 65.84 -15.71
C ILE A 16 -16.06 64.90 -14.65
N SER A 17 -16.38 65.16 -13.38
CA SER A 17 -15.81 64.35 -12.25
C SER A 17 -16.63 63.11 -11.91
N SER A 18 -17.62 62.75 -12.72
CA SER A 18 -18.26 61.44 -12.61
C SER A 18 -17.66 60.47 -13.63
N LEU A 19 -16.32 60.36 -13.63
CA LEU A 19 -15.71 59.14 -14.09
C LEU A 19 -16.04 58.12 -13.00
N SER A 20 -17.09 57.38 -13.21
CA SER A 20 -17.27 56.10 -12.54
C SER A 20 -16.01 55.31 -12.82
N ALA A 21 -15.14 55.20 -11.83
CA ALA A 21 -14.18 54.12 -11.83
C ALA A 21 -15.02 52.90 -11.97
N GLU A 22 -14.99 52.30 -13.14
CA GLU A 22 -15.50 50.97 -13.38
C GLU A 22 -14.73 50.10 -12.41
N GLU A 23 -15.42 49.76 -11.33
CA GLU A 23 -14.92 48.83 -10.35
C GLU A 23 -14.61 47.57 -11.20
N LEU A 24 -13.34 47.37 -11.49
CA LEU A 24 -12.83 46.10 -11.98
C LEU A 24 -13.31 45.07 -10.95
N VAL A 25 -14.48 44.50 -11.23
CA VAL A 25 -14.94 43.32 -10.52
C VAL A 25 -13.86 42.30 -10.78
N ASN A 26 -12.90 42.27 -9.88
CA ASN A 26 -12.05 41.10 -9.72
C ASN A 26 -12.99 39.96 -9.35
N SER A 27 -13.68 39.41 -10.37
CA SER A 27 -14.26 38.10 -10.28
C SER A 27 -13.07 37.16 -10.22
N SER A 28 -12.47 37.01 -9.05
CA SER A 28 -11.61 35.86 -8.77
C SER A 28 -12.54 34.67 -8.87
N ASN A 29 -12.61 34.10 -10.06
CA ASN A 29 -13.17 32.79 -10.26
C ASN A 29 -12.27 31.83 -9.49
N ASN A 30 -12.58 31.63 -8.21
CA ASN A 30 -11.95 30.62 -7.39
C ASN A 30 -12.37 29.28 -7.97
N ILE A 31 -11.55 28.73 -8.86
CA ILE A 31 -11.69 27.36 -9.30
C ILE A 31 -11.19 26.52 -8.15
N ASN A 32 -12.10 26.00 -7.36
CA ASN A 32 -11.77 25.04 -6.31
C ASN A 32 -11.46 23.70 -6.96
N PHE A 33 -10.20 23.34 -7.03
CA PHE A 33 -9.78 21.98 -7.35
C PHE A 33 -9.77 21.18 -6.05
N SER A 34 -10.59 20.14 -6.01
CA SER A 34 -10.45 19.07 -5.04
C SER A 34 -9.79 17.89 -5.74
N VAL A 35 -8.56 17.58 -5.36
CA VAL A 35 -7.86 16.37 -5.83
C VAL A 35 -7.80 15.42 -4.66
N GLU A 36 -8.56 14.34 -4.72
CA GLU A 36 -8.43 13.22 -3.82
C GLU A 36 -7.36 12.29 -4.38
N VAL A 37 -6.23 12.19 -3.69
CA VAL A 37 -5.19 11.21 -4.02
C VAL A 37 -5.56 9.91 -3.30
N ILE A 38 -6.14 8.97 -4.03
CA ILE A 38 -6.41 7.63 -3.53
C ILE A 38 -5.12 6.82 -3.67
N PRO A 39 -4.51 6.35 -2.58
CA PRO A 39 -3.34 5.50 -2.67
C PRO A 39 -3.71 4.22 -3.44
N SER A 40 -2.83 3.78 -4.31
CA SER A 40 -2.97 2.50 -5.01
C SER A 40 -2.93 1.38 -3.98
N SER A 41 -4.06 0.73 -3.73
CA SER A 41 -4.17 -0.26 -2.67
C SER A 41 -5.22 -1.33 -2.99
N CYS A 42 -5.07 -2.45 -2.30
CA CYS A 42 -6.06 -3.51 -2.22
C CYS A 42 -6.33 -3.81 -0.74
N THR A 43 -7.51 -4.34 -0.45
CA THR A 43 -7.76 -4.97 0.85
C THR A 43 -7.24 -6.40 0.81
N VAL A 44 -6.36 -6.76 1.75
CA VAL A 44 -5.79 -8.11 1.83
C VAL A 44 -6.57 -8.95 2.83
N GLU A 45 -7.08 -10.09 2.38
CA GLU A 45 -7.59 -11.14 3.26
C GLU A 45 -6.56 -12.25 3.38
N TRP A 46 -6.22 -12.56 4.60
CA TRP A 46 -5.25 -13.56 5.00
C TRP A 46 -5.97 -14.77 5.64
N PRO A 47 -5.54 -16.02 5.42
CA PRO A 47 -6.19 -17.20 5.99
C PRO A 47 -6.08 -17.33 7.52
N GLY A 48 -5.36 -16.41 8.18
CA GLY A 48 -5.13 -16.42 9.62
C GLY A 48 -4.00 -17.36 10.02
N THR A 49 -4.13 -18.65 9.74
CA THR A 49 -3.14 -19.67 10.12
C THR A 49 -2.83 -20.59 8.94
N VAL A 50 -1.56 -20.93 8.77
CA VAL A 50 -1.11 -22.00 7.87
C VAL A 50 -0.66 -23.16 8.75
N ASP A 51 -1.53 -24.17 8.86
CA ASP A 51 -1.29 -25.33 9.69
C ASP A 51 -0.60 -26.44 8.90
N PHE A 52 0.60 -26.84 9.33
CA PHE A 52 1.34 -27.96 8.75
C PHE A 52 0.94 -29.32 9.33
N GLY A 53 0.16 -29.32 10.41
CA GLY A 53 -0.18 -30.53 11.14
C GLY A 53 1.03 -31.15 11.88
N HIS A 54 0.95 -32.45 12.13
CA HIS A 54 2.04 -33.18 12.77
C HIS A 54 3.11 -33.57 11.74
N ILE A 55 4.34 -33.11 11.97
CA ILE A 55 5.48 -33.33 11.06
C ILE A 55 6.57 -34.10 11.78
N GLU A 56 6.99 -35.22 11.22
CA GLU A 56 8.15 -35.96 11.68
C GLU A 56 9.45 -35.32 11.17
N LEU A 57 10.51 -35.36 11.98
CA LEU A 57 11.81 -34.80 11.57
C LEU A 57 12.35 -35.40 10.28
N SER A 58 12.08 -36.69 10.02
CA SER A 58 12.44 -37.35 8.78
C SER A 58 11.82 -36.74 7.51
N GLN A 59 10.69 -36.06 7.65
CA GLN A 59 9.98 -35.41 6.57
C GLN A 59 10.59 -34.05 6.19
N LEU A 60 11.26 -33.36 7.13
CA LEU A 60 11.89 -32.06 6.85
C LEU A 60 12.91 -32.14 5.73
N ASN A 61 13.69 -33.22 5.67
CA ASN A 61 14.72 -33.42 4.64
C ASN A 61 14.12 -33.61 3.24
N ARG A 62 12.84 -34.01 3.15
CA ARG A 62 12.11 -34.17 1.88
C ARG A 62 11.38 -32.90 1.44
N GLY A 63 11.35 -31.88 2.30
CA GLY A 63 10.66 -30.61 2.09
C GLY A 63 9.15 -30.75 2.32
N VAL A 64 8.71 -30.30 3.48
CA VAL A 64 7.28 -30.21 3.81
C VAL A 64 6.75 -28.87 3.32
N THR A 65 5.71 -28.93 2.51
CA THR A 65 5.10 -27.72 1.93
C THR A 65 3.62 -27.65 2.24
N LYS A 66 3.09 -26.45 2.33
CA LYS A 66 1.66 -26.17 2.48
C LYS A 66 1.29 -24.99 1.60
N GLU A 67 0.37 -25.22 0.68
CA GLU A 67 -0.20 -24.15 -0.13
C GLU A 67 -1.19 -23.35 0.70
N PHE A 68 -1.19 -22.04 0.51
CA PHE A 68 -2.17 -21.11 1.03
C PHE A 68 -2.37 -19.97 0.05
N TYR A 69 -3.34 -19.12 0.28
CA TYR A 69 -3.62 -18.00 -0.61
C TYR A 69 -3.98 -16.75 0.13
N LEU A 70 -3.63 -15.63 -0.47
CA LEU A 70 -4.14 -14.31 -0.11
C LEU A 70 -5.25 -13.95 -1.08
N THR A 71 -6.26 -13.27 -0.61
CA THR A 71 -7.28 -12.67 -1.48
C THR A 71 -7.16 -11.16 -1.42
N LEU A 72 -6.88 -10.56 -2.57
CA LEU A 72 -6.87 -9.11 -2.72
C LEU A 72 -8.23 -8.66 -3.25
N LYS A 73 -8.90 -7.80 -2.51
CA LYS A 73 -10.21 -7.24 -2.82
C LYS A 73 -10.13 -5.74 -3.02
N ASN A 74 -11.10 -5.20 -3.73
CA ASN A 74 -11.27 -3.75 -3.91
C ASN A 74 -9.98 -3.06 -4.40
N CYS A 75 -9.25 -3.71 -5.30
CA CYS A 75 -8.06 -3.11 -5.87
C CYS A 75 -8.45 -1.93 -6.76
N ASN A 76 -7.84 -0.77 -6.54
CA ASN A 76 -7.98 0.41 -7.40
C ASN A 76 -6.81 0.58 -8.38
N THR A 77 -5.99 -0.46 -8.51
CA THR A 77 -4.78 -0.51 -9.34
C THR A 77 -4.65 -1.86 -10.03
N SER A 78 -3.94 -1.89 -11.15
CA SER A 78 -3.59 -3.12 -11.86
C SER A 78 -2.28 -3.75 -11.38
N SER A 79 -1.54 -3.06 -10.51
CA SER A 79 -0.31 -3.59 -9.90
C SER A 79 -0.26 -3.20 -8.42
N ALA A 80 0.33 -4.06 -7.60
CA ALA A 80 0.54 -3.82 -6.19
C ALA A 80 1.81 -4.56 -5.72
N GLN A 81 2.32 -4.16 -4.55
CA GLN A 81 3.38 -4.88 -3.88
C GLN A 81 2.88 -5.37 -2.52
N ILE A 82 3.16 -6.63 -2.21
CA ILE A 82 2.92 -7.19 -0.89
C ILE A 82 4.22 -7.09 -0.09
N GLU A 83 4.18 -6.36 0.99
CA GLU A 83 5.27 -6.29 1.95
C GLU A 83 5.03 -7.28 3.09
N PHE A 84 6.11 -7.93 3.52
CA PHE A 84 6.09 -8.85 4.65
C PHE A 84 6.83 -8.21 5.82
N SER A 85 6.17 -8.09 6.95
CA SER A 85 6.75 -7.52 8.15
C SER A 85 6.47 -8.40 9.37
N GLY A 86 7.40 -8.42 10.30
CA GLY A 86 7.27 -9.15 11.55
C GLY A 86 8.61 -9.34 12.26
N ASP A 87 8.56 -9.47 13.55
CA ASP A 87 9.72 -9.66 14.45
C ASP A 87 10.38 -11.06 14.32
N ARG A 88 9.70 -11.99 13.66
CA ARG A 88 10.19 -13.34 13.38
C ARG A 88 10.84 -13.50 12.01
N ILE A 89 10.82 -12.46 11.19
CA ILE A 89 11.41 -12.48 9.86
C ILE A 89 12.90 -12.18 9.95
N ASP A 90 13.71 -13.11 9.49
CA ASP A 90 15.11 -12.84 9.16
C ASP A 90 15.19 -12.42 7.70
N TYR A 91 15.30 -11.13 7.49
CA TYR A 91 15.37 -10.54 6.15
C TYR A 91 16.66 -10.88 5.40
N THR A 92 17.71 -11.30 6.11
CA THR A 92 18.99 -11.67 5.48
C THR A 92 18.90 -13.05 4.84
N SER A 93 18.30 -14.00 5.54
CA SER A 93 18.15 -15.38 5.06
C SER A 93 16.81 -15.66 4.37
N ASN A 94 15.89 -14.70 4.36
CA ASN A 94 14.52 -14.83 3.88
C ASN A 94 13.76 -15.97 4.57
N ILE A 95 13.82 -16.01 5.89
CA ILE A 95 13.23 -17.09 6.69
C ILE A 95 12.34 -16.47 7.77
N ILE A 96 11.17 -17.07 7.97
CA ILE A 96 10.34 -16.84 9.15
C ILE A 96 10.79 -17.85 10.20
N ASN A 97 11.40 -17.38 11.27
CA ASN A 97 11.95 -18.21 12.33
C ASN A 97 10.89 -18.63 13.34
N ASN A 98 11.02 -19.85 13.85
CA ASN A 98 10.30 -20.23 15.06
C ASN A 98 11.09 -19.73 16.30
N ASN A 99 10.74 -18.54 16.77
CA ASN A 99 11.36 -17.91 17.93
C ASN A 99 10.58 -18.17 19.23
N ASP A 100 9.75 -19.21 19.27
CA ASP A 100 9.05 -19.56 20.49
C ASP A 100 10.07 -19.97 21.56
N LYS A 101 10.01 -19.27 22.72
CA LYS A 101 10.93 -19.50 23.84
C LYS A 101 10.46 -20.59 24.79
N ASN A 102 9.30 -21.20 24.51
CA ASN A 102 8.79 -22.30 25.31
C ASN A 102 9.76 -23.50 25.24
N ASN A 103 9.95 -24.19 26.36
CA ASN A 103 10.82 -25.36 26.41
C ASN A 103 10.36 -26.51 25.48
N ASN A 104 9.08 -26.50 25.10
CA ASN A 104 8.47 -27.47 24.22
C ASN A 104 8.40 -27.02 22.75
N ALA A 105 8.92 -25.84 22.41
CA ALA A 105 8.91 -25.36 21.04
C ALA A 105 9.91 -26.13 20.17
N ALA A 106 9.51 -26.43 18.96
CA ALA A 106 10.41 -26.96 17.93
C ALA A 106 11.53 -25.94 17.63
N ARG A 107 12.76 -26.38 17.51
CA ARG A 107 13.92 -25.52 17.31
C ARG A 107 14.62 -25.80 15.99
N ASN A 108 15.35 -24.81 15.52
CA ASN A 108 16.14 -24.87 14.28
C ASN A 108 15.30 -25.22 13.05
N ILE A 109 14.05 -24.79 13.08
CA ILE A 109 13.14 -24.83 11.92
C ILE A 109 12.72 -23.40 11.56
N GLY A 110 12.44 -23.22 10.30
CA GLY A 110 11.94 -21.97 9.77
C GLY A 110 11.03 -22.22 8.57
N ILE A 111 10.42 -21.18 8.09
CA ILE A 111 9.50 -21.22 6.94
C ILE A 111 10.03 -20.27 5.88
N LYS A 112 10.10 -20.76 4.64
CA LYS A 112 10.26 -19.96 3.43
C LYS A 112 8.92 -19.85 2.72
N ILE A 113 8.67 -18.69 2.13
CA ILE A 113 7.51 -18.47 1.27
C ILE A 113 7.97 -18.55 -0.20
N ILE A 114 7.18 -19.23 -1.00
CA ILE A 114 7.44 -19.45 -2.41
C ILE A 114 6.22 -18.98 -3.18
N ASP A 115 6.45 -18.26 -4.27
CA ASP A 115 5.39 -17.78 -5.17
C ASP A 115 4.91 -18.86 -6.13
N SER A 116 3.89 -18.55 -6.93
CA SER A 116 3.33 -19.46 -7.94
C SER A 116 4.31 -19.83 -9.07
N ASN A 117 5.41 -19.10 -9.22
CA ASN A 117 6.48 -19.37 -10.18
C ASN A 117 7.60 -20.23 -9.57
N ASN A 118 7.38 -20.76 -8.37
CA ASN A 118 8.37 -21.53 -7.59
C ASN A 118 9.63 -20.74 -7.22
N LYS A 119 9.51 -19.42 -7.12
CA LYS A 119 10.57 -18.52 -6.69
C LYS A 119 10.38 -18.18 -5.21
N GLU A 120 11.48 -18.18 -4.44
CA GLU A 120 11.44 -17.72 -3.06
C GLU A 120 11.11 -16.22 -2.98
N VAL A 121 10.16 -15.87 -2.14
CA VAL A 121 9.79 -14.49 -1.85
C VAL A 121 10.92 -13.85 -1.05
N ASN A 122 11.39 -12.71 -1.52
CA ASN A 122 12.35 -11.91 -0.78
C ASN A 122 11.59 -10.95 0.15
N PHE A 123 11.70 -11.15 1.46
CA PHE A 123 10.96 -10.34 2.43
C PHE A 123 11.42 -8.87 2.48
N SER A 124 12.67 -8.59 2.09
CA SER A 124 13.17 -7.20 2.04
C SER A 124 12.59 -6.39 0.88
N SER A 125 12.33 -7.05 -0.25
CA SER A 125 11.76 -6.41 -1.44
C SER A 125 10.27 -6.64 -1.63
N GLY A 126 9.68 -7.55 -0.85
CA GLY A 126 8.29 -7.93 -1.02
C GLY A 126 8.00 -8.78 -2.25
N LEU A 127 6.74 -8.87 -2.61
CA LEU A 127 6.23 -9.59 -3.77
C LEU A 127 5.48 -8.62 -4.68
N ASP A 128 6.02 -8.39 -5.86
CA ASP A 128 5.36 -7.58 -6.88
C ASP A 128 4.27 -8.38 -7.58
N LEU A 129 3.12 -7.73 -7.77
CA LEU A 129 1.94 -8.28 -8.41
C LEU A 129 1.51 -7.39 -9.56
N ASP A 130 1.30 -8.00 -10.71
CA ASP A 130 0.84 -7.33 -11.91
C ASP A 130 -0.48 -7.93 -12.41
N ASN A 131 -1.17 -7.17 -13.28
CA ASN A 131 -2.43 -7.59 -13.92
C ASN A 131 -3.56 -7.89 -12.93
N LEU A 132 -3.61 -7.13 -11.83
CA LEU A 132 -4.69 -7.24 -10.87
C LEU A 132 -6.01 -6.80 -11.46
N SER A 133 -7.06 -7.57 -11.22
CA SER A 133 -8.42 -7.17 -11.56
C SER A 133 -8.90 -6.10 -10.58
N GLN A 134 -9.42 -5.00 -11.10
CA GLN A 134 -10.03 -3.94 -10.29
C GLN A 134 -11.52 -4.20 -10.00
N THR A 135 -12.11 -5.15 -10.70
CA THR A 135 -13.55 -5.48 -10.58
C THR A 135 -13.83 -6.81 -9.92
N GLN A 136 -12.80 -7.64 -9.74
CA GLN A 136 -12.92 -8.97 -9.16
C GLN A 136 -11.87 -9.18 -8.07
N ASN A 137 -12.08 -10.18 -7.23
CA ASN A 137 -11.09 -10.60 -6.26
C ASN A 137 -9.90 -11.27 -6.95
N ASN A 138 -8.69 -10.90 -6.53
CA ASN A 138 -7.46 -11.49 -7.01
C ASN A 138 -6.97 -12.52 -5.98
N ARG A 139 -6.79 -13.75 -6.41
CA ARG A 139 -6.27 -14.84 -5.57
C ARG A 139 -4.80 -15.03 -5.86
N ILE A 140 -3.96 -14.80 -4.86
CA ILE A 140 -2.52 -14.98 -4.92
C ILE A 140 -2.18 -16.28 -4.19
N VAL A 141 -1.69 -17.25 -4.94
CA VAL A 141 -1.30 -18.57 -4.39
C VAL A 141 0.14 -18.52 -3.95
N LEU A 142 0.38 -18.91 -2.71
CA LEU A 142 1.70 -18.98 -2.10
C LEU A 142 1.90 -20.37 -1.49
N THR A 143 3.15 -20.77 -1.37
CA THR A 143 3.53 -22.03 -0.73
C THR A 143 4.47 -21.74 0.43
N ALA A 144 4.05 -22.12 1.64
CA ALA A 144 4.92 -22.18 2.79
C ALA A 144 5.73 -23.47 2.76
N ARG A 145 7.05 -23.37 2.83
CA ARG A 145 7.97 -24.52 2.91
C ARG A 145 8.65 -24.53 4.26
N LEU A 146 8.46 -25.62 4.99
CA LEU A 146 9.14 -25.84 6.24
C LEU A 146 10.58 -26.32 5.95
N ILE A 147 11.55 -25.70 6.60
CA ILE A 147 12.98 -26.00 6.41
C ILE A 147 13.68 -26.18 7.75
N GLN A 148 14.72 -27.01 7.75
CA GLN A 148 15.71 -27.01 8.81
C GLN A 148 16.69 -25.86 8.55
N HIS A 149 16.99 -25.09 9.57
CA HIS A 149 17.86 -23.92 9.51
C HIS A 149 18.66 -23.77 10.80
N SER A 150 19.91 -23.33 10.69
CA SER A 150 20.81 -23.00 11.81
C SER A 150 21.11 -24.14 12.82
N GLY A 151 21.13 -25.41 12.41
CA GLY A 151 21.49 -26.50 13.29
C GLY A 151 20.58 -27.72 13.13
N ILE A 152 20.67 -28.66 14.06
CA ILE A 152 19.83 -29.88 14.04
C ILE A 152 18.43 -29.49 14.55
N ALA A 153 17.42 -29.79 13.76
CA ALA A 153 16.03 -29.59 14.17
C ALA A 153 15.69 -30.46 15.38
N THR A 154 15.00 -29.89 16.33
CA THR A 154 14.49 -30.61 17.49
C THR A 154 12.97 -30.61 17.52
N PRO A 155 12.35 -31.70 17.98
CA PRO A 155 10.91 -31.76 18.10
C PRO A 155 10.35 -30.68 19.04
N GLY A 156 9.12 -30.31 18.82
CA GLY A 156 8.38 -29.38 19.64
C GLY A 156 7.00 -29.09 19.08
N VAL A 157 6.23 -28.29 19.78
CA VAL A 157 4.88 -27.88 19.41
C VAL A 157 4.87 -26.41 19.09
#